data_91e30ff6e6ca2f99ff0ad53013803175
#
_entry.id   91e30ff6e6ca2f99ff0ad53013803175
#
_cell.length_a   1.000
_cell.length_b   1.000
_cell.length_c   1.000
_cell.angle_alpha   90.00
_cell.angle_beta   90.00
_cell.angle_gamma   90.00
#
_symmetry.space_group_name_H-M   'P 1'
#
loop_
_entity.id
_entity.type
_entity.pdbx_description
1 polymer ?
#
loop_
_entity_poly.entity_id
_entity_poly.type
_entity_poly.pdbx_seq_one_letter_code
_entity_poly.pdbx_strand_id
1 'polypeptide(L)'
;FSELRQNGYKVWMNSRNDFIAANVPGLMATQFDELQTYGAGGNIDSAKGHAVSEEFPYSHYIGVVDKVTTDMADTEAACQRIRAVKEGDDPLCLFIGWANPHVPYVTDKEHYDRIDPAKIRERVHMKDCSGKSLMIHRLRDFAALGEMPEETWNEIQRVYLAQCSYIDDLFGMIVDALKDAGIYDDSLIVFLSDHGDFAADFGLPEKAQNSFEDVLTRVPLLIKPPKDCPVDAGKTSSLAELVDFYATIMDYAGVAPTHDQFGVSLRPIVENREAAGRKYVFSEGGRLAHEKQADEYHKYGEDGPPKTSDYWAKMNAEADDEAHAKGTMIRDSRYKYVLRLNGDDEFYDLEKDPQEKINRIDVPEYASVILNMKLEMLKWYQATCDTVPRKFDSRFLTPESLTLQK
;
A
#
# COMPACT_ATOMS: atom_id res chain seq x y z
N PHE A 1 16.15 -3.74 -5.85
CA PHE A 1 16.45 -3.91 -7.29
C PHE A 1 17.94 -4.01 -7.55
N SER A 2 18.75 -3.06 -7.08
CA SER A 2 20.21 -3.08 -7.30
C SER A 2 20.88 -4.38 -6.85
N GLU A 3 20.46 -4.97 -5.73
CA GLU A 3 21.01 -6.24 -5.24
C GLU A 3 20.68 -7.41 -6.17
N LEU A 4 19.47 -7.48 -6.72
CA LEU A 4 19.11 -8.48 -7.72
C LEU A 4 19.98 -8.32 -8.98
N ARG A 5 20.18 -7.08 -9.49
CA ARG A 5 21.07 -6.80 -10.61
C ARG A 5 22.51 -7.26 -10.35
N GLN A 6 23.06 -6.94 -9.17
CA GLN A 6 24.42 -7.36 -8.77
C GLN A 6 24.56 -8.88 -8.66
N ASN A 7 23.44 -9.61 -8.55
CA ASN A 7 23.39 -11.07 -8.50
C ASN A 7 22.87 -11.70 -9.80
N GLY A 8 23.01 -11.00 -10.93
CA GLY A 8 22.80 -11.55 -12.27
C GLY A 8 21.36 -11.46 -12.79
N TYR A 9 20.45 -10.81 -12.09
CA TYR A 9 19.11 -10.56 -12.61
C TYR A 9 19.11 -9.38 -13.59
N LYS A 10 18.32 -9.50 -14.64
CA LYS A 10 17.86 -8.35 -15.43
C LYS A 10 16.65 -7.73 -14.79
N VAL A 11 16.73 -6.47 -14.42
CA VAL A 11 15.64 -5.77 -13.74
C VAL A 11 14.93 -4.84 -14.70
N TRP A 12 13.68 -5.12 -14.97
CA TRP A 12 12.79 -4.34 -15.81
C TRP A 12 11.71 -3.69 -14.96
N MET A 13 11.46 -2.42 -15.19
CA MET A 13 10.40 -1.67 -14.53
C MET A 13 9.61 -0.88 -15.54
N ASN A 14 8.28 -0.83 -15.34
CA ASN A 14 7.45 0.15 -16.00
C ASN A 14 6.53 0.87 -15.01
N SER A 15 5.95 1.97 -15.53
CA SER A 15 4.85 2.68 -14.92
C SER A 15 5.21 3.45 -13.65
N ARG A 16 4.37 3.36 -12.62
CA ARG A 16 4.40 4.23 -11.46
C ARG A 16 5.60 3.98 -10.57
N ASN A 17 6.27 5.07 -10.20
CA ASN A 17 7.41 5.04 -9.31
C ASN A 17 7.25 6.09 -8.21
N ASP A 18 6.89 5.64 -7.01
CA ASP A 18 6.78 6.51 -5.82
C ASP A 18 7.86 6.16 -4.75
N PHE A 19 8.86 5.35 -5.09
CA PHE A 19 9.87 4.87 -4.13
C PHE A 19 11.32 5.20 -4.49
N ILE A 20 11.60 5.64 -5.73
CA ILE A 20 12.93 6.09 -6.16
C ILE A 20 12.83 7.52 -6.68
N ALA A 21 13.65 8.41 -6.15
CA ALA A 21 13.69 9.81 -6.55
C ALA A 21 14.13 9.98 -8.02
N ALA A 22 13.15 10.00 -8.94
CA ALA A 22 13.40 10.09 -10.39
C ALA A 22 14.04 11.41 -10.82
N ASN A 23 13.94 12.46 -10.00
CA ASN A 23 14.59 13.76 -10.22
C ASN A 23 16.09 13.77 -9.91
N VAL A 24 16.63 12.70 -9.32
CA VAL A 24 18.08 12.57 -9.09
C VAL A 24 18.74 11.95 -10.33
N PRO A 25 19.59 12.68 -11.05
CA PRO A 25 20.20 12.19 -12.28
C PRO A 25 20.94 10.87 -12.08
N GLY A 26 20.62 9.87 -12.91
CA GLY A 26 21.27 8.56 -12.90
C GLY A 26 20.80 7.59 -11.82
N LEU A 27 20.04 8.02 -10.80
CA LEU A 27 19.62 7.13 -9.70
C LEU A 27 18.77 5.96 -10.21
N MET A 28 17.80 6.21 -11.09
CA MET A 28 16.97 5.16 -11.70
C MET A 28 17.83 4.11 -12.43
N ALA A 29 18.85 4.54 -13.17
CA ALA A 29 19.74 3.63 -13.89
C ALA A 29 20.63 2.76 -12.98
N THR A 30 20.76 3.10 -11.70
CA THR A 30 21.44 2.22 -10.73
C THR A 30 20.56 1.07 -10.28
N GLN A 31 19.25 1.20 -10.41
CA GLN A 31 18.27 0.24 -9.92
C GLN A 31 17.73 -0.68 -11.02
N PHE A 32 17.59 -0.18 -12.24
CA PHE A 32 16.94 -0.88 -13.35
C PHE A 32 17.87 -0.99 -14.56
N ASP A 33 17.83 -2.13 -15.25
CA ASP A 33 18.48 -2.32 -16.54
C ASP A 33 17.62 -1.77 -17.69
N GLU A 34 16.33 -1.95 -17.57
CA GLU A 34 15.34 -1.52 -18.55
C GLU A 34 14.25 -0.75 -17.83
N LEU A 35 14.04 0.49 -18.23
CA LEU A 35 13.00 1.36 -17.69
C LEU A 35 12.09 1.77 -18.84
N GLN A 36 10.83 1.36 -18.77
CA GLN A 36 9.81 1.78 -19.71
C GLN A 36 8.89 2.80 -19.03
N THR A 37 9.11 4.05 -19.31
CA THR A 37 8.23 5.14 -18.89
C THR A 37 7.33 5.51 -20.07
N TYR A 38 6.09 5.11 -20.03
CA TYR A 38 5.05 5.82 -20.76
C TYR A 38 4.77 7.05 -19.91
N GLY A 39 4.98 8.24 -20.48
CA GLY A 39 5.02 9.53 -19.77
C GLY A 39 4.12 9.61 -18.54
N ALA A 40 4.58 10.27 -17.53
CA ALA A 40 3.96 10.38 -16.21
C ALA A 40 2.44 10.62 -16.32
N GLY A 41 1.67 9.62 -15.97
CA GLY A 41 0.24 9.62 -16.17
C GLY A 41 -0.14 8.84 -17.43
N GLY A 42 -0.40 7.54 -17.28
CA GLY A 42 -1.38 6.90 -18.15
C GLY A 42 -2.62 7.78 -18.03
N ASN A 43 -2.91 8.50 -19.10
CA ASN A 43 -3.90 9.55 -19.08
C ASN A 43 -5.29 9.01 -18.78
N ILE A 44 -5.62 8.93 -17.50
CA ILE A 44 -6.92 9.45 -17.16
C ILE A 44 -6.72 10.93 -17.38
N ASP A 45 -7.46 11.50 -18.32
CA ASP A 45 -7.34 12.91 -18.66
C ASP A 45 -7.77 13.75 -17.44
N SER A 46 -6.91 13.75 -16.41
CA SER A 46 -7.05 14.54 -15.19
C SER A 46 -7.09 16.05 -15.50
N ALA A 47 -6.67 16.39 -16.71
CA ALA A 47 -6.72 17.76 -17.20
C ALA A 47 -8.13 18.23 -17.60
N LYS A 48 -9.07 17.33 -17.83
CA LYS A 48 -10.46 17.72 -18.05
C LYS A 48 -11.21 17.77 -16.73
N GLY A 49 -10.76 18.69 -15.91
CA GLY A 49 -11.38 19.18 -14.72
C GLY A 49 -12.63 18.41 -14.31
N HIS A 50 -12.49 17.52 -13.35
CA HIS A 50 -13.63 16.95 -12.68
C HIS A 50 -14.36 18.15 -12.06
N ALA A 51 -15.33 18.67 -12.78
CA ALA A 51 -16.17 19.72 -12.25
C ALA A 51 -16.84 19.10 -11.02
N VAL A 52 -16.38 19.53 -9.84
CA VAL A 52 -17.13 19.35 -8.61
C VAL A 52 -18.53 19.86 -8.92
N SER A 53 -19.47 18.94 -9.06
CA SER A 53 -20.89 19.30 -9.23
C SER A 53 -21.54 19.33 -7.85
N GLU A 54 -22.69 20.01 -7.75
CA GLU A 54 -23.47 19.95 -6.50
C GLU A 54 -23.88 18.50 -6.15
N GLU A 55 -24.02 17.65 -7.16
CA GLU A 55 -24.36 16.24 -7.03
C GLU A 55 -23.16 15.37 -6.59
N PHE A 56 -21.96 15.71 -7.09
CA PHE A 56 -20.70 15.06 -6.75
C PHE A 56 -19.67 16.11 -6.32
N PRO A 57 -19.67 16.51 -5.06
CA PRO A 57 -18.72 17.51 -4.55
C PRO A 57 -17.28 16.96 -4.46
N TYR A 58 -17.04 15.73 -4.89
CA TYR A 58 -15.76 15.06 -4.84
C TYR A 58 -15.12 14.97 -6.23
N SER A 59 -14.03 15.72 -6.40
CA SER A 59 -13.34 15.91 -7.69
C SER A 59 -12.72 14.64 -8.27
N HIS A 60 -12.45 13.62 -7.45
CA HIS A 60 -11.82 12.37 -7.89
C HIS A 60 -12.84 11.32 -8.39
N TYR A 61 -14.09 11.66 -8.56
CA TYR A 61 -15.08 10.77 -9.15
C TYR A 61 -15.35 11.16 -10.61
N ILE A 62 -15.19 10.19 -11.53
CA ILE A 62 -15.52 10.31 -12.95
C ILE A 62 -16.71 9.41 -13.32
N GLY A 63 -16.79 8.24 -12.71
CA GLY A 63 -17.84 7.25 -12.99
C GLY A 63 -17.53 6.36 -14.18
N VAL A 64 -18.56 6.07 -15.00
CA VAL A 64 -18.46 5.14 -16.12
C VAL A 64 -18.09 5.88 -17.40
N VAL A 65 -17.05 5.40 -18.09
CA VAL A 65 -16.58 5.91 -19.38
C VAL A 65 -16.66 4.82 -20.45
N ASP A 66 -16.44 5.19 -21.71
CA ASP A 66 -16.48 4.21 -22.81
C ASP A 66 -15.38 3.16 -22.69
N LYS A 67 -14.16 3.57 -22.31
CA LYS A 67 -13.01 2.68 -22.15
C LYS A 67 -12.00 3.25 -21.16
N VAL A 68 -11.54 2.39 -20.23
CA VAL A 68 -10.38 2.66 -19.37
C VAL A 68 -9.13 2.16 -20.10
N THR A 69 -8.11 3.01 -20.20
CA THR A 69 -6.82 2.68 -20.85
C THR A 69 -5.63 2.83 -19.93
N THR A 70 -5.84 3.36 -18.73
CA THR A 70 -4.80 3.48 -17.70
C THR A 70 -4.27 2.09 -17.38
N ASP A 71 -2.97 1.96 -17.23
CA ASP A 71 -2.27 0.70 -16.95
C ASP A 71 -2.29 -0.34 -18.09
N MET A 72 -3.16 -0.22 -19.11
CA MET A 72 -3.23 -1.18 -20.22
C MET A 72 -1.93 -1.19 -21.03
N ALA A 73 -1.44 -0.02 -21.44
CA ALA A 73 -0.19 0.08 -22.22
C ALA A 73 1.01 -0.46 -21.45
N ASP A 74 1.06 -0.21 -20.16
CA ASP A 74 2.09 -0.76 -19.26
C ASP A 74 2.02 -2.28 -19.17
N THR A 75 0.80 -2.81 -19.07
CA THR A 75 0.55 -4.27 -19.03
C THR A 75 0.92 -4.92 -20.37
N GLU A 76 0.53 -4.33 -21.49
CA GLU A 76 0.90 -4.82 -22.82
C GLU A 76 2.42 -4.86 -23.03
N ALA A 77 3.14 -3.81 -22.58
CA ALA A 77 4.59 -3.75 -22.62
C ALA A 77 5.25 -4.83 -21.75
N ALA A 78 4.72 -5.05 -20.55
CA ALA A 78 5.18 -6.13 -19.68
C ALA A 78 4.94 -7.51 -20.33
N CYS A 79 3.76 -7.74 -20.93
CA CYS A 79 3.48 -8.96 -21.67
C CYS A 79 4.43 -9.17 -22.85
N GLN A 80 4.76 -8.11 -23.59
CA GLN A 80 5.75 -8.17 -24.69
C GLN A 80 7.15 -8.52 -24.16
N ARG A 81 7.56 -7.91 -23.03
CA ARG A 81 8.84 -8.19 -22.39
C ARG A 81 8.94 -9.63 -21.89
N ILE A 82 7.87 -10.15 -21.31
CA ILE A 82 7.77 -11.54 -20.85
C ILE A 82 7.93 -12.50 -22.03
N ARG A 83 7.19 -12.29 -23.13
CA ARG A 83 7.25 -13.15 -24.33
C ARG A 83 8.58 -13.05 -25.08
N ALA A 84 9.40 -12.04 -24.80
CA ALA A 84 10.73 -11.88 -25.38
C ALA A 84 11.83 -12.69 -24.65
N VAL A 85 11.54 -13.28 -23.50
CA VAL A 85 12.47 -14.12 -22.73
C VAL A 85 12.81 -15.38 -23.54
N LYS A 86 14.08 -15.72 -23.57
CA LYS A 86 14.60 -16.91 -24.29
C LYS A 86 15.31 -17.84 -23.31
N GLU A 87 15.38 -19.10 -23.70
CA GLU A 87 16.21 -20.06 -22.98
C GLU A 87 17.68 -19.61 -22.94
N GLY A 88 18.26 -19.59 -21.74
CA GLY A 88 19.64 -19.15 -21.51
C GLY A 88 19.79 -17.63 -21.22
N ASP A 89 18.71 -16.85 -21.27
CA ASP A 89 18.76 -15.46 -20.79
C ASP A 89 18.99 -15.42 -19.27
N ASP A 90 19.55 -14.30 -18.81
CA ASP A 90 19.64 -13.99 -17.38
C ASP A 90 18.22 -13.95 -16.76
N PRO A 91 18.06 -14.34 -15.48
CA PRO A 91 16.78 -14.32 -14.84
C PRO A 91 16.18 -12.91 -14.81
N LEU A 92 14.88 -12.78 -15.12
CA LEU A 92 14.18 -11.51 -15.21
C LEU A 92 13.50 -11.18 -13.86
N CYS A 93 13.77 -10.01 -13.32
CA CYS A 93 12.96 -9.38 -12.29
C CYS A 93 12.11 -8.29 -12.95
N LEU A 94 10.80 -8.50 -12.98
CA LEU A 94 9.86 -7.59 -13.61
C LEU A 94 9.00 -6.94 -12.52
N PHE A 95 9.02 -5.60 -12.45
CA PHE A 95 8.20 -4.81 -11.55
C PHE A 95 7.18 -4.01 -12.34
N ILE A 96 5.90 -4.21 -12.03
CA ILE A 96 4.79 -3.51 -12.65
C ILE A 96 4.04 -2.73 -11.58
N GLY A 97 4.08 -1.40 -11.66
CA GLY A 97 3.35 -0.52 -10.76
C GLY A 97 2.09 0.01 -11.44
N TRP A 98 0.93 -0.60 -11.21
CA TRP A 98 -0.34 -0.10 -11.73
C TRP A 98 -0.85 1.07 -10.89
N ALA A 99 -1.52 2.02 -11.55
CA ALA A 99 -2.17 3.14 -10.89
C ALA A 99 -3.55 2.76 -10.34
N ASN A 100 -4.32 1.93 -11.07
CA ASN A 100 -5.59 1.44 -10.56
C ASN A 100 -5.40 0.50 -9.35
N PRO A 101 -6.33 0.50 -8.39
CA PRO A 101 -7.59 1.23 -8.31
C PRO A 101 -7.49 2.62 -7.63
N HIS A 102 -6.31 3.27 -7.65
CA HIS A 102 -6.15 4.63 -7.13
C HIS A 102 -7.13 5.61 -7.80
N VAL A 103 -7.56 6.62 -7.06
CA VAL A 103 -8.39 7.69 -7.63
C VAL A 103 -7.73 8.34 -8.86
N PRO A 104 -8.52 8.85 -9.81
CA PRO A 104 -9.97 9.04 -9.77
C PRO A 104 -10.74 7.73 -9.90
N TYR A 105 -11.92 7.66 -9.28
CA TYR A 105 -12.83 6.53 -9.44
C TYR A 105 -13.44 6.56 -10.84
N VAL A 106 -12.95 5.70 -11.70
CA VAL A 106 -13.36 5.62 -13.11
C VAL A 106 -13.33 4.17 -13.58
N THR A 107 -14.34 3.77 -14.30
CA THR A 107 -14.41 2.42 -14.88
C THR A 107 -15.08 2.46 -16.23
N ASP A 108 -14.93 1.42 -17.03
CA ASP A 108 -15.76 1.23 -18.21
C ASP A 108 -17.03 0.42 -17.89
N LYS A 109 -17.93 0.40 -18.86
CA LYS A 109 -19.22 -0.27 -18.68
C LYS A 109 -19.08 -1.77 -18.45
N GLU A 110 -18.10 -2.42 -19.07
CA GLU A 110 -17.90 -3.87 -18.94
C GLU A 110 -17.60 -4.25 -17.50
N HIS A 111 -16.63 -3.59 -16.85
CA HIS A 111 -16.24 -3.87 -15.48
C HIS A 111 -17.31 -3.41 -14.48
N TYR A 112 -17.96 -2.28 -14.76
CA TYR A 112 -19.08 -1.79 -13.95
C TYR A 112 -20.25 -2.78 -13.88
N ASP A 113 -20.62 -3.38 -15.03
CA ASP A 113 -21.72 -4.34 -15.10
C ASP A 113 -21.40 -5.69 -14.42
N ARG A 114 -20.12 -6.02 -14.20
CA ARG A 114 -19.71 -7.20 -13.43
C ARG A 114 -20.03 -7.07 -11.94
N ILE A 115 -20.17 -5.83 -11.43
CA ILE A 115 -20.40 -5.58 -10.01
C ILE A 115 -21.90 -5.58 -9.72
N ASP A 116 -22.37 -6.65 -9.08
CA ASP A 116 -23.72 -6.75 -8.58
C ASP A 116 -23.92 -5.85 -7.35
N PRO A 117 -24.70 -4.76 -7.46
CA PRO A 117 -24.88 -3.82 -6.36
C PRO A 117 -25.50 -4.47 -5.10
N ALA A 118 -26.26 -5.55 -5.27
CA ALA A 118 -26.86 -6.27 -4.12
C ALA A 118 -25.83 -7.05 -3.27
N LYS A 119 -24.61 -7.25 -3.80
CA LYS A 119 -23.52 -7.93 -3.10
C LYS A 119 -22.50 -6.97 -2.49
N ILE A 120 -22.63 -5.68 -2.76
CA ILE A 120 -21.77 -4.67 -2.14
C ILE A 120 -22.17 -4.59 -0.67
N ARG A 121 -21.16 -4.71 0.23
CA ARG A 121 -21.41 -4.56 1.65
C ARG A 121 -21.82 -3.13 1.99
N GLU A 122 -22.65 -3.00 3.01
CA GLU A 122 -22.91 -1.68 3.58
C GLU A 122 -21.61 -1.04 4.07
N ARG A 123 -21.40 0.23 3.73
CA ARG A 123 -20.23 1.00 4.17
C ARG A 123 -20.29 1.26 5.68
N VAL A 124 -19.16 1.58 6.27
CA VAL A 124 -19.11 2.03 7.66
C VAL A 124 -19.57 3.49 7.72
N HIS A 125 -20.68 3.73 8.42
CA HIS A 125 -21.19 5.08 8.62
C HIS A 125 -20.53 5.73 9.83
N MET A 126 -20.05 6.96 9.68
CA MET A 126 -19.42 7.69 10.78
C MET A 126 -20.36 7.95 11.97
N LYS A 127 -21.67 8.02 11.73
CA LYS A 127 -22.69 8.12 12.79
C LYS A 127 -22.71 6.92 13.74
N ASP A 128 -22.22 5.77 13.28
CA ASP A 128 -22.17 4.53 14.06
C ASP A 128 -20.79 4.33 14.72
N CYS A 129 -19.89 5.33 14.56
CA CYS A 129 -18.55 5.29 15.10
C CYS A 129 -18.41 6.20 16.34
N SER A 130 -17.46 5.85 17.22
CA SER A 130 -17.10 6.69 18.35
C SER A 130 -15.61 6.61 18.64
N GLY A 131 -15.00 7.76 18.99
CA GLY A 131 -13.58 7.85 19.33
C GLY A 131 -12.65 7.57 18.15
N LYS A 132 -13.04 7.95 16.93
CA LYS A 132 -12.14 7.92 15.77
C LYS A 132 -11.11 9.04 15.88
N SER A 133 -9.95 8.82 15.27
CA SER A 133 -8.85 9.78 15.30
C SER A 133 -9.21 11.16 14.79
N LEU A 134 -8.50 12.18 15.28
CA LEU A 134 -8.66 13.57 14.84
C LEU A 134 -8.41 13.70 13.33
N MET A 135 -7.50 12.89 12.75
CA MET A 135 -7.26 12.88 11.31
C MET A 135 -8.53 12.53 10.51
N ILE A 136 -9.28 11.51 10.91
CA ILE A 136 -10.56 11.15 10.26
C ILE A 136 -11.56 12.31 10.33
N HIS A 137 -11.65 12.98 11.46
CA HIS A 137 -12.52 14.14 11.62
C HIS A 137 -12.09 15.30 10.72
N ARG A 138 -10.80 15.66 10.69
CA ARG A 138 -10.27 16.74 9.84
C ARG A 138 -10.48 16.48 8.35
N LEU A 139 -10.21 15.26 7.90
CA LEU A 139 -10.48 14.87 6.50
C LEU A 139 -11.93 15.09 6.13
N ARG A 140 -12.87 14.68 6.98
CA ARG A 140 -14.30 14.87 6.75
C ARG A 140 -14.71 16.34 6.75
N ASP A 141 -14.17 17.13 7.70
CA ASP A 141 -14.47 18.55 7.81
C ASP A 141 -13.98 19.33 6.58
N PHE A 142 -12.73 19.07 6.14
CA PHE A 142 -12.18 19.74 4.97
C PHE A 142 -12.82 19.26 3.67
N ALA A 143 -13.11 17.98 3.54
CA ALA A 143 -13.74 17.45 2.34
C ALA A 143 -15.21 17.87 2.18
N ALA A 144 -15.87 18.26 3.28
CA ALA A 144 -17.27 18.69 3.31
C ALA A 144 -18.27 17.69 2.70
N LEU A 145 -17.97 16.39 2.80
CA LEU A 145 -18.76 15.30 2.18
C LEU A 145 -19.86 14.75 3.09
N GLY A 146 -20.09 15.37 4.27
CA GLY A 146 -21.00 14.84 5.29
C GLY A 146 -22.47 14.75 4.87
N GLU A 147 -22.88 15.56 3.91
CA GLU A 147 -24.26 15.65 3.40
C GLU A 147 -24.47 14.86 2.08
N MET A 148 -23.43 14.15 1.61
CA MET A 148 -23.52 13.44 0.34
C MET A 148 -24.55 12.29 0.42
N PRO A 149 -25.44 12.15 -0.59
CA PRO A 149 -26.47 11.10 -0.61
C PRO A 149 -25.87 9.69 -0.54
N GLU A 150 -26.60 8.78 0.08
CA GLU A 150 -26.15 7.37 0.22
C GLU A 150 -25.96 6.70 -1.14
N GLU A 151 -26.79 7.04 -2.11
CA GLU A 151 -26.70 6.54 -3.49
C GLU A 151 -25.36 6.90 -4.12
N THR A 152 -24.85 8.09 -3.84
CA THR A 152 -23.52 8.53 -4.32
C THR A 152 -22.39 7.73 -3.70
N TRP A 153 -22.47 7.45 -2.39
CA TRP A 153 -21.48 6.60 -1.72
C TRP A 153 -21.48 5.17 -2.25
N ASN A 154 -22.67 4.61 -2.50
CA ASN A 154 -22.83 3.28 -3.10
C ASN A 154 -22.26 3.24 -4.51
N GLU A 155 -22.42 4.31 -5.27
CA GLU A 155 -21.88 4.42 -6.62
C GLU A 155 -20.34 4.49 -6.59
N ILE A 156 -19.74 5.26 -5.69
CA ILE A 156 -18.28 5.30 -5.47
C ILE A 156 -17.76 3.89 -5.16
N GLN A 157 -18.39 3.16 -4.23
CA GLN A 157 -18.00 1.78 -3.92
C GLN A 157 -18.09 0.87 -5.14
N ARG A 158 -19.16 0.99 -5.92
CA ARG A 158 -19.35 0.16 -7.11
C ARG A 158 -18.27 0.41 -8.16
N VAL A 159 -17.96 1.68 -8.43
CA VAL A 159 -16.90 2.06 -9.38
C VAL A 159 -15.52 1.59 -8.89
N TYR A 160 -15.22 1.75 -7.59
CA TYR A 160 -13.98 1.23 -7.01
C TYR A 160 -13.84 -0.29 -7.18
N LEU A 161 -14.89 -1.05 -6.90
CA LEU A 161 -14.88 -2.51 -7.10
C LEU A 161 -14.73 -2.89 -8.57
N ALA A 162 -15.29 -2.09 -9.47
CA ALA A 162 -15.11 -2.27 -10.91
C ALA A 162 -13.66 -2.01 -11.35
N GLN A 163 -12.98 -1.01 -10.77
CA GLN A 163 -11.54 -0.81 -10.97
C GLN A 163 -10.73 -2.01 -10.45
N CYS A 164 -11.12 -2.60 -9.32
CA CYS A 164 -10.49 -3.83 -8.84
C CYS A 164 -10.68 -5.00 -9.83
N SER A 165 -11.87 -5.12 -10.45
CA SER A 165 -12.12 -6.12 -11.50
C SER A 165 -11.25 -5.87 -12.74
N TYR A 166 -11.02 -4.62 -13.10
CA TYR A 166 -10.11 -4.26 -14.20
C TYR A 166 -8.66 -4.68 -13.92
N ILE A 167 -8.15 -4.45 -12.70
CA ILE A 167 -6.82 -4.91 -12.30
C ILE A 167 -6.70 -6.43 -12.33
N ASP A 168 -7.75 -7.16 -11.98
CA ASP A 168 -7.78 -8.62 -12.07
C ASP A 168 -7.60 -9.09 -13.52
N ASP A 169 -8.25 -8.43 -14.49
CA ASP A 169 -8.05 -8.71 -15.90
C ASP A 169 -6.62 -8.40 -16.37
N LEU A 170 -6.03 -7.28 -15.95
CA LEU A 170 -4.64 -6.95 -16.27
C LEU A 170 -3.65 -7.97 -15.68
N PHE A 171 -3.90 -8.43 -14.46
CA PHE A 171 -3.10 -9.49 -13.84
C PHE A 171 -3.26 -10.82 -14.60
N GLY A 172 -4.48 -11.13 -15.07
CA GLY A 172 -4.74 -12.26 -15.95
C GLY A 172 -3.88 -12.22 -17.21
N MET A 173 -3.77 -11.06 -17.86
CA MET A 173 -2.92 -10.88 -19.07
C MET A 173 -1.44 -11.20 -18.79
N ILE A 174 -0.91 -10.79 -17.62
CA ILE A 174 0.46 -11.12 -17.21
C ILE A 174 0.63 -12.62 -17.01
N VAL A 175 -0.31 -13.26 -16.31
CA VAL A 175 -0.28 -14.72 -16.09
C VAL A 175 -0.32 -15.48 -17.42
N ASP A 176 -1.15 -15.05 -18.36
CA ASP A 176 -1.24 -15.68 -19.69
C ASP A 176 0.04 -15.47 -20.50
N ALA A 177 0.65 -14.27 -20.43
CA ALA A 177 1.93 -14.03 -21.09
C ALA A 177 3.06 -14.93 -20.53
N LEU A 178 3.09 -15.17 -19.21
CA LEU A 178 4.04 -16.09 -18.58
C LEU A 178 3.83 -17.54 -19.04
N LYS A 179 2.57 -17.99 -19.19
CA LYS A 179 2.22 -19.30 -19.71
C LYS A 179 2.61 -19.44 -21.18
N ASP A 180 2.28 -18.42 -22.01
CA ASP A 180 2.63 -18.39 -23.45
C ASP A 180 4.16 -18.47 -23.65
N ALA A 181 4.92 -17.83 -22.79
CA ALA A 181 6.38 -17.86 -22.81
C ALA A 181 6.97 -19.15 -22.21
N GLY A 182 6.15 -20.02 -21.61
CA GLY A 182 6.58 -21.26 -20.99
C GLY A 182 7.36 -21.10 -19.67
N ILE A 183 7.29 -19.93 -19.05
CA ILE A 183 8.05 -19.61 -17.82
C ILE A 183 7.17 -19.44 -16.58
N TYR A 184 5.86 -19.62 -16.70
CA TYR A 184 4.93 -19.48 -15.57
C TYR A 184 5.30 -20.36 -14.38
N ASP A 185 5.59 -21.62 -14.65
CA ASP A 185 5.90 -22.60 -13.61
C ASP A 185 7.20 -22.26 -12.85
N ASP A 186 8.18 -21.72 -13.55
CA ASP A 186 9.49 -21.37 -13.00
C ASP A 186 9.54 -19.97 -12.36
N SER A 187 8.45 -19.21 -12.47
CA SER A 187 8.38 -17.85 -11.95
C SER A 187 7.90 -17.78 -10.51
N LEU A 188 8.51 -16.94 -9.70
CA LEU A 188 7.92 -16.38 -8.50
C LEU A 188 6.99 -15.23 -8.91
N ILE A 189 5.73 -15.30 -8.53
CA ILE A 189 4.74 -14.23 -8.80
C ILE A 189 4.27 -13.69 -7.47
N VAL A 190 4.36 -12.37 -7.28
CA VAL A 190 3.82 -11.69 -6.11
C VAL A 190 2.89 -10.59 -6.58
N PHE A 191 1.65 -10.60 -6.10
CA PHE A 191 0.68 -9.54 -6.28
C PHE A 191 0.37 -8.92 -4.91
N LEU A 192 0.51 -7.59 -4.81
CA LEU A 192 0.25 -6.87 -3.57
C LEU A 192 -0.23 -5.44 -3.88
N SER A 193 -0.71 -4.73 -2.85
CA SER A 193 -0.93 -3.29 -2.88
C SER A 193 -0.12 -2.61 -1.78
N ASP A 194 0.25 -1.34 -1.98
CA ASP A 194 0.96 -0.51 -1.02
C ASP A 194 0.06 -0.04 0.14
N HIS A 195 -1.21 0.27 -0.14
CA HIS A 195 -2.25 0.64 0.81
C HIS A 195 -3.62 0.28 0.25
N GLY A 196 -4.64 0.37 1.08
CA GLY A 196 -6.04 0.25 0.70
C GLY A 196 -6.68 1.60 0.36
N ASP A 197 -8.01 1.64 0.41
CA ASP A 197 -8.82 2.81 0.11
C ASP A 197 -10.05 2.81 1.03
N PHE A 198 -10.48 3.98 1.49
CA PHE A 198 -11.71 4.08 2.29
C PHE A 198 -12.94 3.66 1.48
N ALA A 199 -12.94 3.97 0.18
CA ALA A 199 -14.01 3.60 -0.74
C ALA A 199 -15.41 3.78 -0.13
N ALA A 200 -15.67 4.96 0.43
CA ALA A 200 -16.88 5.38 1.13
C ALA A 200 -16.99 5.00 2.63
N ASP A 201 -16.16 4.11 3.14
CA ASP A 201 -16.15 3.85 4.58
C ASP A 201 -15.81 5.13 5.37
N PHE A 202 -16.42 5.28 6.53
CA PHE A 202 -16.33 6.47 7.38
C PHE A 202 -16.80 7.76 6.70
N GLY A 203 -17.46 7.67 5.54
CA GLY A 203 -17.82 8.80 4.69
C GLY A 203 -16.59 9.51 4.13
N LEU A 204 -15.60 8.74 3.72
CA LEU A 204 -14.36 9.20 3.12
C LEU A 204 -14.08 8.43 1.82
N PRO A 205 -13.61 9.12 0.79
CA PRO A 205 -12.97 8.52 -0.37
C PRO A 205 -11.47 8.42 -0.16
N GLU A 206 -10.77 7.66 -1.01
CA GLU A 206 -9.32 7.62 -1.10
C GLU A 206 -8.64 7.10 0.18
N LYS A 207 -7.40 7.44 0.39
CA LYS A 207 -6.60 7.16 1.59
C LYS A 207 -6.19 8.44 2.29
N ALA A 208 -5.73 8.29 3.52
CA ALA A 208 -5.01 9.35 4.22
C ALA A 208 -3.81 8.77 4.96
N GLN A 209 -2.76 9.55 5.03
CA GLN A 209 -1.64 9.27 5.90
C GLN A 209 -2.09 9.28 7.36
N ASN A 210 -1.37 8.56 8.23
CA ASN A 210 -1.67 8.50 9.65
C ASN A 210 -3.06 7.96 10.00
N SER A 211 -3.67 7.19 9.08
CA SER A 211 -4.90 6.44 9.28
C SER A 211 -4.58 4.95 9.27
N PHE A 212 -5.01 4.22 10.32
CA PHE A 212 -4.60 2.84 10.56
C PHE A 212 -5.76 1.84 10.48
N GLU A 213 -6.88 2.25 9.93
CA GLU A 213 -8.04 1.39 9.69
C GLU A 213 -7.67 0.22 8.75
N ASP A 214 -8.27 -0.97 9.00
CA ASP A 214 -7.99 -2.16 8.18
C ASP A 214 -8.31 -1.94 6.70
N VAL A 215 -9.23 -1.06 6.36
CA VAL A 215 -9.52 -0.72 4.95
C VAL A 215 -8.32 -0.08 4.24
N LEU A 216 -7.37 0.48 4.97
CA LEU A 216 -6.14 1.07 4.45
C LEU A 216 -4.90 0.18 4.66
N THR A 217 -4.82 -0.50 5.81
CA THR A 217 -3.60 -1.22 6.21
C THR A 217 -3.63 -2.71 5.87
N ARG A 218 -4.82 -3.29 5.64
CA ARG A 218 -4.99 -4.68 5.27
C ARG A 218 -5.14 -4.82 3.75
N VAL A 219 -4.02 -4.98 3.07
CA VAL A 219 -3.95 -5.07 1.60
C VAL A 219 -3.94 -6.51 1.09
N PRO A 220 -4.29 -6.76 -0.18
CA PRO A 220 -4.09 -8.05 -0.79
C PRO A 220 -2.60 -8.42 -0.83
N LEU A 221 -2.30 -9.68 -0.60
CA LEU A 221 -0.98 -10.27 -0.79
C LEU A 221 -1.15 -11.71 -1.31
N LEU A 222 -0.64 -11.97 -2.50
CA LEU A 222 -0.65 -13.28 -3.13
C LEU A 222 0.78 -13.64 -3.51
N ILE A 223 1.20 -14.87 -3.19
CA ILE A 223 2.53 -15.39 -3.55
C ILE A 223 2.34 -16.75 -4.23
N LYS A 224 2.81 -16.85 -5.47
CA LYS A 224 2.94 -18.12 -6.21
C LYS A 224 4.43 -18.43 -6.37
N PRO A 225 4.98 -19.44 -5.67
CA PRO A 225 6.38 -19.79 -5.80
C PRO A 225 6.68 -20.54 -7.13
N PRO A 226 7.96 -20.68 -7.53
CA PRO A 226 8.38 -21.60 -8.59
C PRO A 226 7.94 -23.04 -8.30
N LYS A 227 7.73 -23.84 -9.35
CA LYS A 227 7.24 -25.24 -9.25
C LYS A 227 8.10 -26.17 -8.38
N ASP A 228 9.41 -25.91 -8.34
CA ASP A 228 10.35 -26.74 -7.58
C ASP A 228 10.41 -26.34 -6.08
N CYS A 229 9.69 -25.31 -5.70
CA CYS A 229 9.54 -24.90 -4.29
C CYS A 229 8.30 -25.53 -3.68
N PRO A 230 8.37 -26.04 -2.45
CA PRO A 230 7.19 -26.52 -1.74
C PRO A 230 6.13 -25.42 -1.63
N VAL A 231 4.86 -25.81 -1.71
CA VAL A 231 3.73 -24.91 -1.53
C VAL A 231 2.55 -25.62 -0.90
N ASP A 232 1.99 -25.01 0.14
CA ASP A 232 0.69 -25.38 0.71
C ASP A 232 -0.35 -24.34 0.23
N ALA A 233 -0.94 -24.62 -0.95
CA ALA A 233 -1.80 -23.65 -1.64
C ALA A 233 -3.10 -23.36 -0.89
N GLY A 234 -3.43 -22.11 -0.74
CA GLY A 234 -4.69 -21.65 -0.13
C GLY A 234 -4.55 -20.34 0.63
N LYS A 235 -5.58 -19.99 1.39
CA LYS A 235 -5.57 -18.79 2.22
C LYS A 235 -5.01 -19.10 3.60
N THR A 236 -4.27 -18.16 4.18
CA THR A 236 -3.81 -18.18 5.56
C THR A 236 -4.26 -16.91 6.29
N SER A 237 -4.40 -17.01 7.61
CA SER A 237 -4.61 -15.86 8.51
C SER A 237 -3.31 -15.36 9.15
N SER A 238 -2.16 -15.89 8.75
CA SER A 238 -0.87 -15.45 9.25
C SER A 238 -0.67 -13.96 8.97
N LEU A 239 -0.17 -13.25 9.99
CA LEU A 239 0.13 -11.83 9.87
C LEU A 239 1.40 -11.60 9.05
N ALA A 240 1.36 -10.60 8.18
CA ALA A 240 2.48 -10.18 7.35
C ALA A 240 2.54 -8.65 7.28
N GLU A 241 3.71 -8.11 7.00
CA GLU A 241 3.95 -6.69 6.76
C GLU A 241 4.53 -6.49 5.35
N LEU A 242 4.33 -5.32 4.75
CA LEU A 242 4.91 -5.03 3.43
C LEU A 242 6.46 -5.06 3.44
N VAL A 243 7.09 -4.80 4.57
CA VAL A 243 8.54 -4.94 4.73
C VAL A 243 9.02 -6.39 4.54
N ASP A 244 8.14 -7.38 4.71
CA ASP A 244 8.43 -8.80 4.50
C ASP A 244 8.59 -9.16 3.01
N PHE A 245 8.05 -8.31 2.11
CA PHE A 245 8.16 -8.50 0.66
C PHE A 245 9.62 -8.58 0.21
N TYR A 246 10.46 -7.63 0.65
CA TYR A 246 11.88 -7.64 0.30
C TYR A 246 12.58 -8.91 0.79
N ALA A 247 12.40 -9.27 2.08
CA ALA A 247 13.01 -10.46 2.66
C ALA A 247 12.57 -11.75 1.93
N THR A 248 11.31 -11.80 1.50
CA THR A 248 10.74 -12.94 0.77
C THR A 248 11.33 -13.06 -0.64
N ILE A 249 11.42 -11.96 -1.38
CA ILE A 249 12.04 -11.96 -2.72
C ILE A 249 13.51 -12.40 -2.65
N MET A 250 14.27 -11.87 -1.70
CA MET A 250 15.68 -12.21 -1.55
C MET A 250 15.89 -13.68 -1.17
N ASP A 251 15.03 -14.24 -0.33
CA ASP A 251 15.06 -15.65 0.04
C ASP A 251 14.80 -16.57 -1.17
N TYR A 252 13.74 -16.29 -1.95
CA TYR A 252 13.48 -17.06 -3.18
C TYR A 252 14.55 -16.89 -4.26
N ALA A 253 15.17 -15.72 -4.34
CA ALA A 253 16.28 -15.46 -5.27
C ALA A 253 17.61 -16.07 -4.81
N GLY A 254 17.70 -16.55 -3.57
CA GLY A 254 18.94 -17.06 -2.99
C GLY A 254 20.00 -15.97 -2.79
N VAL A 255 19.59 -14.72 -2.64
CA VAL A 255 20.46 -13.55 -2.50
C VAL A 255 20.48 -13.07 -1.06
N ALA A 256 21.67 -12.99 -0.46
CA ALA A 256 21.80 -12.46 0.89
C ALA A 256 21.70 -10.93 0.86
N PRO A 257 20.85 -10.30 1.71
CA PRO A 257 20.78 -8.87 1.85
C PRO A 257 22.13 -8.26 2.22
N THR A 258 22.48 -7.14 1.58
CA THR A 258 23.74 -6.42 1.85
C THR A 258 23.61 -5.40 2.97
N HIS A 259 22.38 -5.04 3.35
CA HIS A 259 22.06 -4.10 4.43
C HIS A 259 21.19 -4.76 5.51
N ASP A 260 21.13 -4.14 6.68
CA ASP A 260 20.20 -4.55 7.74
C ASP A 260 18.77 -4.20 7.33
N GLN A 261 17.86 -5.12 7.56
CA GLN A 261 16.43 -4.97 7.25
C GLN A 261 15.58 -5.69 8.32
N PHE A 262 14.30 -5.33 8.45
CA PHE A 262 13.41 -5.81 9.50
C PHE A 262 12.34 -6.78 9.01
N GLY A 263 12.25 -7.01 7.70
CA GLY A 263 11.33 -7.97 7.11
C GLY A 263 11.70 -9.42 7.45
N VAL A 264 10.72 -10.27 7.44
CA VAL A 264 10.85 -11.72 7.63
C VAL A 264 10.36 -12.42 6.37
N SER A 265 11.12 -13.38 5.86
CA SER A 265 10.67 -14.15 4.70
C SER A 265 9.34 -14.84 4.99
N LEU A 266 8.38 -14.71 4.08
CA LEU A 266 7.09 -15.39 4.12
C LEU A 266 7.14 -16.80 3.51
N ARG A 267 8.30 -17.23 3.01
CA ARG A 267 8.48 -18.56 2.41
C ARG A 267 8.03 -19.69 3.33
N PRO A 268 8.35 -19.71 4.64
CA PRO A 268 7.85 -20.78 5.52
C PRO A 268 6.32 -20.88 5.58
N ILE A 269 5.61 -19.74 5.47
CA ILE A 269 4.14 -19.70 5.45
C ILE A 269 3.61 -20.17 4.08
N VAL A 270 4.30 -19.85 2.99
CA VAL A 270 3.96 -20.37 1.66
C VAL A 270 4.13 -21.89 1.58
N GLU A 271 5.17 -22.42 2.20
CA GLU A 271 5.45 -23.87 2.25
C GLU A 271 4.51 -24.63 3.20
N ASN A 272 4.04 -23.98 4.25
CA ASN A 272 3.09 -24.53 5.23
C ASN A 272 2.22 -23.38 5.82
N ARG A 273 0.95 -23.32 5.46
CA ARG A 273 0.01 -22.27 5.91
C ARG A 273 -0.18 -22.20 7.43
N GLU A 274 0.10 -23.29 8.13
CA GLU A 274 0.03 -23.38 9.59
C GLU A 274 1.37 -23.03 10.27
N ALA A 275 2.40 -22.67 9.50
CA ALA A 275 3.66 -22.24 10.07
C ALA A 275 3.46 -20.97 10.92
N ALA A 276 4.23 -20.86 12.00
CA ALA A 276 4.18 -19.70 12.86
C ALA A 276 4.67 -18.46 12.11
N GLY A 277 3.75 -17.52 11.91
CA GLY A 277 4.04 -16.20 11.37
C GLY A 277 4.36 -15.17 12.46
N ARG A 278 4.27 -13.90 12.11
CA ARG A 278 4.40 -12.80 13.07
C ARG A 278 3.28 -12.86 14.11
N LYS A 279 3.62 -12.66 15.37
CA LYS A 279 2.61 -12.51 16.44
C LYS A 279 1.95 -11.13 16.39
N TYR A 280 2.74 -10.12 16.04
CA TYR A 280 2.30 -8.73 15.89
C TYR A 280 2.79 -8.17 14.57
N VAL A 281 2.01 -7.25 14.01
CA VAL A 281 2.37 -6.39 12.89
C VAL A 281 2.26 -4.93 13.29
N PHE A 282 3.05 -4.08 12.65
CA PHE A 282 3.17 -2.67 12.97
C PHE A 282 2.99 -1.82 11.72
N SER A 283 2.49 -0.60 11.93
CA SER A 283 2.45 0.44 10.92
C SER A 283 2.69 1.79 11.59
N GLU A 284 3.45 2.65 10.93
CA GLU A 284 3.77 3.99 11.43
C GLU A 284 3.24 5.05 10.48
N GLY A 285 2.89 6.21 11.02
CA GLY A 285 2.44 7.35 10.25
C GLY A 285 2.58 8.65 11.02
N GLY A 286 2.20 9.74 10.35
CA GLY A 286 2.28 11.06 10.93
C GLY A 286 3.70 11.62 11.01
N ARG A 287 3.81 12.80 11.61
CA ARG A 287 5.06 13.57 11.72
C ARG A 287 5.17 14.32 13.05
N LEU A 288 6.34 14.73 13.39
CA LEU A 288 6.52 15.76 14.44
C LEU A 288 6.13 17.12 13.85
N ALA A 289 5.71 18.02 14.73
CA ALA A 289 5.44 19.40 14.34
C ALA A 289 6.65 19.96 13.57
N HIS A 290 6.37 20.62 12.44
CA HIS A 290 7.36 21.23 11.54
C HIS A 290 8.25 20.26 10.73
N GLU A 291 8.10 18.94 10.85
CA GLU A 291 8.70 18.01 9.89
C GLU A 291 7.99 18.16 8.54
N LYS A 292 8.75 18.39 7.45
CA LYS A 292 8.19 18.56 6.10
C LYS A 292 7.91 17.23 5.40
N GLN A 293 8.08 16.14 6.11
CA GLN A 293 7.84 14.82 5.54
C GLN A 293 6.35 14.58 5.36
N ALA A 294 6.00 14.04 4.20
CA ALA A 294 4.70 13.45 3.91
C ALA A 294 3.46 14.37 4.00
N ASP A 295 3.63 15.69 3.97
CA ASP A 295 2.50 16.60 4.03
C ASP A 295 2.08 17.20 2.67
N GLU A 296 2.87 16.98 1.62
CA GLU A 296 2.69 17.55 0.28
C GLU A 296 2.31 19.05 0.23
N TYR A 297 1.83 19.61 1.34
CA TYR A 297 1.39 20.99 1.48
C TYR A 297 2.53 21.98 1.22
N HIS A 298 3.73 21.66 1.72
CA HIS A 298 4.90 22.54 1.66
C HIS A 298 5.36 22.88 0.23
N LYS A 299 4.98 22.09 -0.78
CA LYS A 299 5.31 22.41 -2.17
C LYS A 299 4.55 23.60 -2.73
N TYR A 300 3.50 24.03 -2.05
CA TYR A 300 2.71 25.24 -2.40
C TYR A 300 3.17 26.50 -1.64
N GLY A 301 4.21 26.39 -0.79
CA GLY A 301 4.69 27.51 0.03
C GLY A 301 3.77 27.83 1.21
N GLU A 302 3.84 29.08 1.70
CA GLU A 302 3.07 29.53 2.87
C GLU A 302 1.55 29.62 2.60
N ASP A 303 1.16 29.83 1.35
CA ASP A 303 -0.26 29.97 0.97
C ASP A 303 -0.98 28.61 0.90
N GLY A 304 -0.23 27.50 0.90
CA GLY A 304 -0.76 26.15 0.77
C GLY A 304 -1.43 25.86 -0.59
N PRO A 305 -2.09 24.69 -0.74
CA PRO A 305 -2.73 24.29 -1.98
C PRO A 305 -3.96 25.19 -2.28
N PRO A 306 -4.22 25.51 -3.57
CA PRO A 306 -5.45 26.21 -3.92
C PRO A 306 -6.66 25.32 -3.64
N LYS A 307 -7.80 25.93 -3.27
CA LYS A 307 -9.06 25.20 -3.01
C LYS A 307 -9.56 24.36 -4.19
N THR A 308 -9.07 24.67 -5.38
CA THR A 308 -9.36 23.92 -6.61
C THR A 308 -8.47 22.69 -6.80
N SER A 309 -7.50 22.47 -5.92
CA SER A 309 -6.68 21.25 -5.94
C SER A 309 -7.51 20.05 -5.51
N ASP A 310 -7.42 18.97 -6.25
CA ASP A 310 -8.08 17.69 -5.94
C ASP A 310 -7.71 17.15 -4.55
N TYR A 311 -6.49 17.44 -4.10
CA TYR A 311 -5.98 17.01 -2.79
C TYR A 311 -6.10 18.10 -1.70
N TRP A 312 -6.82 19.19 -1.94
CA TRP A 312 -6.89 20.31 -1.00
C TRP A 312 -7.31 19.88 0.40
N ALA A 313 -8.37 19.09 0.52
CA ALA A 313 -8.88 18.62 1.80
C ALA A 313 -7.87 17.79 2.58
N LYS A 314 -7.24 16.82 1.89
CA LYS A 314 -6.21 15.93 2.44
C LYS A 314 -4.99 16.70 2.89
N MET A 315 -4.44 17.56 2.02
CA MET A 315 -3.26 18.37 2.34
C MET A 315 -3.50 19.30 3.54
N ASN A 316 -4.69 19.86 3.68
CA ASN A 316 -5.02 20.68 4.85
C ASN A 316 -5.18 19.86 6.14
N ALA A 317 -5.73 18.65 6.05
CA ALA A 317 -5.79 17.75 7.20
C ALA A 317 -4.39 17.31 7.65
N GLU A 318 -3.50 17.02 6.70
CA GLU A 318 -2.10 16.66 6.95
C GLU A 318 -1.24 17.83 7.43
N ALA A 319 -1.61 19.07 7.11
CA ALA A 319 -0.95 20.27 7.62
C ALA A 319 -1.29 20.59 9.08
N ASP A 320 -2.38 20.05 9.62
CA ASP A 320 -2.72 20.16 11.04
C ASP A 320 -1.78 19.28 11.87
N ASP A 321 -0.84 19.91 12.59
CA ASP A 321 0.18 19.21 13.39
C ASP A 321 -0.42 18.32 14.50
N GLU A 322 -1.61 18.65 14.99
CA GLU A 322 -2.32 17.86 15.99
C GLU A 322 -2.95 16.61 15.36
N ALA A 323 -3.66 16.78 14.23
CA ALA A 323 -4.28 15.67 13.53
C ALA A 323 -3.24 14.72 12.89
N HIS A 324 -2.13 15.27 12.42
CA HIS A 324 -1.03 14.52 11.79
C HIS A 324 0.10 14.17 12.77
N ALA A 325 -0.14 14.22 14.07
CA ALA A 325 0.84 13.81 15.08
C ALA A 325 1.26 12.33 14.86
N LYS A 326 2.56 12.03 15.04
CA LYS A 326 3.07 10.65 14.89
C LYS A 326 2.21 9.64 15.62
N GLY A 327 1.88 8.57 14.91
CA GLY A 327 1.18 7.42 15.43
C GLY A 327 1.86 6.12 15.05
N THR A 328 1.70 5.12 15.90
CA THR A 328 2.14 3.75 15.62
C THR A 328 1.03 2.79 15.99
N MET A 329 0.68 1.95 15.04
CA MET A 329 -0.27 0.86 15.21
C MET A 329 0.48 -0.43 15.51
N ILE A 330 -0.01 -1.20 16.49
CA ILE A 330 0.31 -2.60 16.72
C ILE A 330 -0.97 -3.44 16.61
N ARG A 331 -0.89 -4.56 15.90
CA ARG A 331 -2.02 -5.46 15.73
C ARG A 331 -1.59 -6.91 15.89
N ASP A 332 -2.42 -7.71 16.58
CA ASP A 332 -2.38 -9.18 16.52
C ASP A 332 -3.60 -9.73 15.75
N SER A 333 -3.89 -11.00 15.85
CA SER A 333 -5.04 -11.64 15.19
C SER A 333 -6.39 -11.11 15.66
N ARG A 334 -6.47 -10.51 16.85
CA ARG A 334 -7.72 -10.07 17.49
C ARG A 334 -7.74 -8.60 17.86
N TYR A 335 -6.64 -8.06 18.35
CA TYR A 335 -6.60 -6.72 18.92
C TYR A 335 -5.76 -5.78 18.07
N LYS A 336 -6.19 -4.52 18.00
CA LYS A 336 -5.45 -3.43 17.42
C LYS A 336 -5.34 -2.30 18.46
N TYR A 337 -4.14 -1.77 18.64
CA TYR A 337 -3.88 -0.59 19.44
C TYR A 337 -3.08 0.43 18.61
N VAL A 338 -3.49 1.69 18.69
CA VAL A 338 -2.79 2.80 18.06
C VAL A 338 -2.34 3.78 19.15
N LEU A 339 -1.03 4.02 19.23
CA LEU A 339 -0.44 5.06 20.07
C LEU A 339 -0.26 6.30 19.21
N ARG A 340 -0.69 7.48 19.72
CA ARG A 340 -0.47 8.77 19.07
C ARG A 340 0.16 9.78 20.02
N LEU A 341 1.06 10.63 19.51
CA LEU A 341 1.75 11.64 20.36
C LEU A 341 0.83 12.74 20.87
N ASN A 342 -0.29 13.00 20.20
CA ASN A 342 -1.34 13.95 20.67
C ASN A 342 -2.24 13.35 21.75
N GLY A 343 -2.08 12.07 22.10
CA GLY A 343 -2.89 11.36 23.09
C GLY A 343 -4.22 10.81 22.55
N ASP A 344 -4.47 10.90 21.25
CA ASP A 344 -5.66 10.38 20.56
C ASP A 344 -5.50 8.87 20.30
N ASP A 345 -5.26 8.09 21.37
CA ASP A 345 -5.01 6.66 21.29
C ASP A 345 -6.29 5.90 20.93
N GLU A 346 -6.12 4.79 20.19
CA GLU A 346 -7.23 3.94 19.77
C GLU A 346 -7.00 2.48 20.17
N PHE A 347 -8.09 1.78 20.53
CA PHE A 347 -8.07 0.35 20.78
C PHE A 347 -9.33 -0.33 20.25
N TYR A 348 -9.14 -1.45 19.52
CA TYR A 348 -10.24 -2.23 18.93
C TYR A 348 -10.10 -3.72 19.22
N ASP A 349 -11.23 -4.37 19.55
CA ASP A 349 -11.39 -5.83 19.57
C ASP A 349 -11.99 -6.26 18.23
N LEU A 350 -11.15 -6.65 17.28
CA LEU A 350 -11.51 -6.95 15.89
C LEU A 350 -12.39 -8.21 15.75
N GLU A 351 -12.44 -9.05 16.76
CA GLU A 351 -13.38 -10.17 16.80
C GLU A 351 -14.83 -9.70 17.05
N LYS A 352 -14.99 -8.67 17.90
CA LYS A 352 -16.30 -8.07 18.23
C LYS A 352 -16.68 -6.93 17.28
N ASP A 353 -15.69 -6.21 16.78
CA ASP A 353 -15.84 -5.02 15.93
C ASP A 353 -14.81 -5.04 14.78
N PRO A 354 -15.00 -5.90 13.77
CA PRO A 354 -14.07 -6.04 12.65
C PRO A 354 -14.03 -4.81 11.73
N GLN A 355 -14.94 -3.87 11.92
CA GLN A 355 -15.01 -2.62 11.16
C GLN A 355 -14.45 -1.42 11.94
N GLU A 356 -13.92 -1.64 13.15
CA GLU A 356 -13.25 -0.61 13.94
C GLU A 356 -14.12 0.64 14.20
N LYS A 357 -15.40 0.42 14.50
CA LYS A 357 -16.35 1.51 14.71
C LYS A 357 -16.20 2.18 16.06
N ILE A 358 -15.97 1.37 17.12
CA ILE A 358 -16.04 1.82 18.51
C ILE A 358 -14.65 1.72 19.15
N ASN A 359 -14.04 2.87 19.39
CA ASN A 359 -12.80 2.95 20.17
C ASN A 359 -13.07 2.53 21.61
N ARG A 360 -12.32 1.55 22.10
CA ARG A 360 -12.47 0.97 23.44
C ARG A 360 -11.30 1.26 24.36
N ILE A 361 -10.54 2.32 24.07
CA ILE A 361 -9.32 2.67 24.79
C ILE A 361 -9.57 2.85 26.31
N ASP A 362 -10.73 3.42 26.67
CA ASP A 362 -11.10 3.72 28.05
C ASP A 362 -11.90 2.60 28.74
N VAL A 363 -12.09 1.46 28.09
CA VAL A 363 -12.87 0.35 28.65
C VAL A 363 -11.98 -0.47 29.59
N PRO A 364 -12.28 -0.52 30.92
CA PRO A 364 -11.39 -1.15 31.91
C PRO A 364 -11.09 -2.64 31.67
N GLU A 365 -12.01 -3.36 31.05
CA GLU A 365 -11.85 -4.77 30.65
C GLU A 365 -10.60 -5.00 29.80
N TYR A 366 -10.21 -4.03 28.95
CA TYR A 366 -9.09 -4.13 28.03
C TYR A 366 -7.76 -3.56 28.56
N ALA A 367 -7.75 -2.96 29.76
CA ALA A 367 -6.57 -2.27 30.29
C ALA A 367 -5.30 -3.14 30.32
N SER A 368 -5.43 -4.43 30.68
CA SER A 368 -4.28 -5.36 30.71
C SER A 368 -3.80 -5.73 29.30
N VAL A 369 -4.68 -5.85 28.33
CA VAL A 369 -4.35 -6.14 26.92
C VAL A 369 -3.63 -4.93 26.33
N ILE A 370 -4.18 -3.73 26.53
CA ILE A 370 -3.58 -2.46 26.07
C ILE A 370 -2.19 -2.30 26.64
N LEU A 371 -2.01 -2.54 27.96
CA LEU A 371 -0.69 -2.46 28.59
C LEU A 371 0.30 -3.45 27.95
N ASN A 372 -0.12 -4.68 27.70
CA ASN A 372 0.73 -5.67 27.03
C ASN A 372 1.11 -5.22 25.62
N MET A 373 0.17 -4.70 24.82
CA MET A 373 0.46 -4.18 23.48
C MET A 373 1.43 -3.00 23.50
N LYS A 374 1.30 -2.09 24.47
CA LYS A 374 2.26 -0.99 24.73
C LYS A 374 3.67 -1.53 25.02
N LEU A 375 3.79 -2.59 25.82
CA LEU A 375 5.07 -3.22 26.12
C LEU A 375 5.69 -3.91 24.91
N GLU A 376 4.89 -4.58 24.10
CA GLU A 376 5.37 -5.20 22.86
C GLU A 376 5.79 -4.13 21.82
N MET A 377 5.06 -3.03 21.71
CA MET A 377 5.44 -1.88 20.89
C MET A 377 6.78 -1.27 21.36
N LEU A 378 6.99 -1.14 22.67
CA LEU A 378 8.26 -0.66 23.20
C LEU A 378 9.44 -1.58 22.85
N LYS A 379 9.22 -2.92 22.91
CA LYS A 379 10.25 -3.88 22.48
C LYS A 379 10.53 -3.75 20.98
N TRP A 380 9.50 -3.56 20.19
CA TRP A 380 9.65 -3.34 18.75
C TRP A 380 10.45 -2.07 18.45
N TYR A 381 10.17 -0.96 19.12
CA TYR A 381 10.97 0.26 19.01
C TYR A 381 12.43 0.03 19.39
N GLN A 382 12.71 -0.66 20.49
CA GLN A 382 14.08 -0.99 20.88
C GLN A 382 14.81 -1.83 19.82
N ALA A 383 14.08 -2.68 19.09
CA ALA A 383 14.66 -3.53 18.06
C ALA A 383 14.88 -2.81 16.73
N THR A 384 14.15 -1.72 16.46
CA THR A 384 14.09 -1.09 15.12
C THR A 384 14.59 0.35 15.07
N CYS A 385 14.56 1.11 16.17
CA CYS A 385 14.84 2.55 16.12
C CYS A 385 16.28 2.95 16.42
N ASP A 386 17.03 2.21 17.22
CA ASP A 386 18.43 2.50 17.54
C ASP A 386 19.33 1.39 16.98
N THR A 387 19.40 1.34 15.64
CA THR A 387 20.14 0.29 14.95
C THR A 387 21.58 0.69 14.72
N VAL A 388 22.49 -0.21 15.11
CA VAL A 388 23.89 -0.16 14.73
C VAL A 388 24.20 -1.26 13.71
N PRO A 389 25.24 -1.14 12.87
CA PRO A 389 25.57 -2.18 11.90
C PRO A 389 25.73 -3.53 12.57
N ARG A 390 24.99 -4.55 12.10
CA ARG A 390 25.02 -5.91 12.68
C ARG A 390 26.20 -6.73 12.21
N LYS A 391 26.73 -6.41 11.01
CA LYS A 391 27.79 -7.23 10.35
C LYS A 391 29.19 -6.78 10.70
N PHE A 392 29.38 -5.57 11.25
CA PHE A 392 30.69 -5.06 11.64
C PHE A 392 30.57 -4.03 12.78
N ASP A 393 31.67 -3.89 13.53
CA ASP A 393 31.80 -2.80 14.53
C ASP A 393 32.38 -1.56 13.83
N SER A 394 31.60 -0.47 13.79
CA SER A 394 32.03 0.78 13.14
C SER A 394 33.29 1.43 13.78
N ARG A 395 33.66 1.00 14.96
CA ARG A 395 34.90 1.43 15.65
C ARG A 395 36.14 0.69 15.14
N PHE A 396 35.95 -0.46 14.46
CA PHE A 396 37.02 -1.34 13.98
C PHE A 396 36.74 -1.73 12.51
N LEU A 397 36.87 -0.73 11.62
CA LEU A 397 36.61 -0.93 10.22
C LEU A 397 37.69 -1.82 9.58
N THR A 398 37.29 -2.83 8.85
CA THR A 398 38.17 -3.64 7.99
C THR A 398 37.97 -3.21 6.52
N PRO A 399 38.89 -3.55 5.59
CA PRO A 399 38.69 -3.31 4.17
C PRO A 399 37.37 -3.88 3.63
N GLU A 400 36.93 -5.05 4.12
CA GLU A 400 35.66 -5.66 3.74
C GLU A 400 34.47 -4.83 4.24
N SER A 401 34.53 -4.32 5.48
CA SER A 401 33.45 -3.51 6.04
C SER A 401 33.31 -2.15 5.33
N LEU A 402 34.39 -1.60 4.77
CA LEU A 402 34.36 -0.37 3.99
C LEU A 402 33.69 -0.54 2.62
N THR A 403 33.70 -1.75 2.06
CA THR A 403 33.01 -2.06 0.82
C THR A 403 31.49 -2.18 1.00
N LEU A 404 31.03 -2.56 2.20
CA LEU A 404 29.61 -2.65 2.54
C LEU A 404 28.93 -1.29 2.80
N GLN A 405 29.73 -0.18 2.92
CA GLN A 405 29.22 1.17 3.09
C GLN A 405 29.05 1.94 1.76
N LYS A 406 29.44 1.36 0.64
CA LYS A 406 29.31 1.95 -0.70
C LYS A 406 28.12 1.35 -1.42
#